data_ab23b7e09e001f6c87f3405d508a3835
#
_entry.id   ab23b7e09e001f6c87f3405d508a3835
#
_cell.length_a   1.000
_cell.length_b   1.000
_cell.length_c   1.000
_cell.angle_alpha   90.00
_cell.angle_beta   90.00
_cell.angle_gamma   90.00
#
_symmetry.space_group_name_H-M   'P 1'
#
loop_
_entity.id
_entity.type
_entity.pdbx_description
1 polymer ?
#
loop_
_entity_poly.entity_id
_entity_poly.type
_entity_poly.pdbx_seq_one_letter_code
_entity_poly.pdbx_strand_id
1 'polypeptide(L)'
;RKAAAAGSPEDRVGLALKLAAEYGLTALLSVSWDMTHEMPYSECLSSTKKIMNELWTLYGNEPALAGFYNYQEGSGTYLVWQMREFCAAAKSHDRGILTACAPYIDDPLLAGYLAAIDELDIVIYQGAVMASYRKDNRRCFPYRRVKDFASLSAGATRVKNKITLSHVELFGYLEKQYAGH
;
A
#
# COMPACT_ATOMS: atom_id res chain seq x y z
N ARG A 1 8.97 -20.98 -1.20
CA ARG A 1 10.45 -20.83 -1.19
C ARG A 1 10.85 -20.44 0.22
N LYS A 2 11.92 -21.02 0.79
CA LYS A 2 12.49 -20.53 2.05
C LYS A 2 13.04 -19.12 1.80
N ALA A 3 12.79 -18.19 2.73
CA ALA A 3 13.46 -16.90 2.71
C ALA A 3 14.98 -17.09 2.80
N ALA A 4 15.73 -16.22 2.13
CA ALA A 4 17.19 -16.18 2.28
C ALA A 4 17.53 -15.83 3.73
N ALA A 5 18.60 -16.39 4.26
CA ALA A 5 19.05 -16.04 5.61
C ALA A 5 19.48 -14.57 5.63
N ALA A 6 19.10 -13.83 6.67
CA ALA A 6 19.47 -12.43 6.83
C ALA A 6 21.00 -12.26 6.75
N GLY A 7 21.44 -11.29 5.94
CA GLY A 7 22.86 -11.01 5.69
C GLY A 7 23.55 -11.95 4.71
N SER A 8 22.85 -12.96 4.14
CA SER A 8 23.43 -13.78 3.05
C SER A 8 23.50 -12.98 1.74
N PRO A 9 24.32 -13.39 0.74
CA PRO A 9 24.36 -12.75 -0.58
C PRO A 9 23.01 -12.78 -1.33
N GLU A 10 22.11 -13.66 -0.90
CA GLU A 10 20.78 -13.83 -1.46
C GLU A 10 19.71 -12.97 -0.73
N ASP A 11 20.08 -12.32 0.37
CA ASP A 11 19.20 -11.45 1.17
C ASP A 11 19.02 -10.09 0.49
N ARG A 12 18.09 -10.06 -0.44
CA ARG A 12 17.78 -8.84 -1.19
C ARG A 12 17.10 -7.76 -0.33
N VAL A 13 16.35 -8.16 0.70
CA VAL A 13 15.67 -7.22 1.59
C VAL A 13 16.70 -6.52 2.47
N GLY A 14 17.57 -7.27 3.15
CA GLY A 14 18.65 -6.69 3.95
C GLY A 14 19.59 -5.82 3.13
N LEU A 15 19.96 -6.25 1.89
CA LEU A 15 20.76 -5.42 1.00
C LEU A 15 20.05 -4.10 0.65
N ALA A 16 18.76 -4.15 0.32
CA ALA A 16 17.99 -2.94 -0.01
C ALA A 16 17.91 -1.97 1.18
N LEU A 17 17.71 -2.49 2.40
CA LEU A 17 17.67 -1.67 3.62
C LEU A 17 19.03 -1.03 3.92
N LYS A 18 20.13 -1.78 3.75
CA LYS A 18 21.48 -1.23 3.90
C LYS A 18 21.77 -0.11 2.91
N LEU A 19 21.46 -0.33 1.63
CA LEU A 19 21.61 0.70 0.60
C LEU A 19 20.74 1.91 0.91
N ALA A 20 19.48 1.71 1.33
CA ALA A 20 18.61 2.82 1.73
C ALA A 20 19.26 3.63 2.87
N ALA A 21 19.80 2.98 3.89
CA ALA A 21 20.49 3.65 5.00
C ALA A 21 21.73 4.44 4.52
N GLU A 22 22.54 3.86 3.65
CA GLU A 22 23.74 4.53 3.07
C GLU A 22 23.38 5.82 2.32
N TYR A 23 22.23 5.84 1.64
CA TYR A 23 21.75 7.00 0.90
C TYR A 23 20.82 7.92 1.72
N GLY A 24 20.68 7.70 3.03
CA GLY A 24 19.79 8.50 3.89
C GLY A 24 18.32 8.36 3.56
N LEU A 25 17.91 7.23 2.97
CA LEU A 25 16.53 6.92 2.64
C LEU A 25 15.89 6.07 3.73
N THR A 26 14.57 6.16 3.83
CA THR A 26 13.75 5.26 4.64
C THR A 26 12.95 4.34 3.74
N ALA A 27 12.65 3.14 4.23
CA ALA A 27 11.92 2.12 3.49
C ALA A 27 10.71 1.61 4.27
N LEU A 28 9.64 1.37 3.55
CA LEU A 28 8.49 0.61 4.04
C LEU A 28 8.52 -0.78 3.40
N LEU A 29 8.53 -1.82 4.20
CA LEU A 29 8.46 -3.17 3.68
C LEU A 29 7.02 -3.52 3.30
N SER A 30 6.86 -3.95 2.06
CA SER A 30 5.55 -4.37 1.57
C SER A 30 5.17 -5.73 2.13
N VAL A 31 4.05 -5.75 2.83
CA VAL A 31 3.43 -6.97 3.35
C VAL A 31 1.98 -6.97 2.94
N SER A 32 1.59 -7.95 2.17
CA SER A 32 0.21 -8.20 1.84
C SER A 32 0.00 -9.70 1.75
N TRP A 33 -1.21 -10.11 1.98
CA TRP A 33 -1.59 -11.46 1.62
C TRP A 33 -1.86 -11.58 0.13
N ASP A 34 -1.50 -12.70 -0.41
CA ASP A 34 -1.92 -13.05 -1.75
C ASP A 34 -3.44 -13.35 -1.69
N MET A 35 -4.23 -12.39 -2.16
CA MET A 35 -5.66 -12.60 -2.39
C MET A 35 -5.85 -13.39 -3.69
N THR A 36 -5.28 -14.55 -3.78
CA THR A 36 -5.85 -15.55 -4.65
C THR A 36 -7.24 -15.83 -4.08
N HIS A 37 -8.28 -15.68 -4.89
CA HIS A 37 -9.70 -15.78 -4.51
C HIS A 37 -10.09 -17.11 -3.84
N GLU A 38 -9.13 -17.96 -3.56
CA GLU A 38 -9.27 -19.31 -3.03
C GLU A 38 -8.99 -19.43 -1.54
N MET A 39 -8.33 -18.42 -0.92
CA MET A 39 -7.92 -18.49 0.48
C MET A 39 -8.91 -17.78 1.40
N PRO A 40 -9.39 -18.41 2.49
CA PRO A 40 -10.22 -17.74 3.48
C PRO A 40 -9.52 -16.52 4.07
N TYR A 41 -10.27 -15.47 4.35
CA TYR A 41 -9.74 -14.22 4.89
C TYR A 41 -8.91 -14.41 6.17
N SER A 42 -9.35 -15.26 7.08
CA SER A 42 -8.63 -15.54 8.34
C SER A 42 -7.24 -16.12 8.09
N GLU A 43 -7.09 -16.93 7.06
CA GLU A 43 -5.81 -17.50 6.65
C GLU A 43 -4.89 -16.44 6.03
N CYS A 44 -5.46 -15.57 5.19
CA CYS A 44 -4.74 -14.43 4.62
C CYS A 44 -4.20 -13.51 5.70
N LEU A 45 -5.03 -13.13 6.67
CA LEU A 45 -4.63 -12.28 7.78
C LEU A 45 -3.56 -12.95 8.63
N SER A 46 -3.72 -14.24 8.95
CA SER A 46 -2.75 -15.02 9.70
C SER A 46 -1.39 -15.07 8.97
N SER A 47 -1.41 -15.30 7.66
CA SER A 47 -0.20 -15.32 6.82
C SER A 47 0.49 -13.97 6.79
N THR A 48 -0.28 -12.87 6.65
CA THR A 48 0.27 -11.51 6.70
C THR A 48 0.95 -11.22 8.03
N LYS A 49 0.29 -11.52 9.14
CA LYS A 49 0.86 -11.35 10.48
C LYS A 49 2.14 -12.17 10.67
N LYS A 50 2.17 -13.40 10.16
CA LYS A 50 3.35 -14.26 10.20
C LYS A 50 4.52 -13.67 9.42
N ILE A 51 4.28 -13.21 8.19
CA ILE A 51 5.31 -12.58 7.36
C ILE A 51 5.82 -11.30 8.02
N MET A 52 4.92 -10.47 8.56
CA MET A 52 5.29 -9.24 9.27
C MET A 52 6.18 -9.54 10.48
N ASN A 53 5.84 -10.55 11.29
CA ASN A 53 6.65 -10.99 12.44
C ASN A 53 8.04 -11.49 12.00
N GLU A 54 8.11 -12.23 10.91
CA GLU A 54 9.38 -12.72 10.36
C GLU A 54 10.25 -11.54 9.89
N LEU A 55 9.70 -10.61 9.12
CA LEU A 55 10.42 -9.44 8.66
C LEU A 55 10.87 -8.55 9.82
N TRP A 56 10.04 -8.37 10.84
CA TRP A 56 10.43 -7.62 12.03
C TRP A 56 11.56 -8.31 12.80
N THR A 57 11.50 -9.61 12.95
CA THR A 57 12.57 -10.38 13.62
C THR A 57 13.90 -10.27 12.89
N LEU A 58 13.87 -10.25 11.55
CA LEU A 58 15.07 -10.19 10.73
C LEU A 58 15.63 -8.77 10.59
N TYR A 59 14.77 -7.77 10.48
CA TYR A 59 15.15 -6.43 10.03
C TYR A 59 14.65 -5.29 10.93
N GLY A 60 13.99 -5.57 12.04
CA GLY A 60 13.43 -4.54 12.94
C GLY A 60 14.46 -3.56 13.49
N ASN A 61 15.74 -3.94 13.51
CA ASN A 61 16.84 -3.08 13.95
C ASN A 61 17.56 -2.35 12.78
N GLU A 62 17.13 -2.53 11.53
CA GLU A 62 17.74 -1.86 10.39
C GLU A 62 17.34 -0.38 10.38
N PRO A 63 18.32 0.55 10.35
CA PRO A 63 18.04 1.99 10.51
C PRO A 63 17.12 2.57 9.43
N ALA A 64 17.14 1.99 8.24
CA ALA A 64 16.30 2.44 7.13
C ALA A 64 14.88 1.90 7.19
N LEU A 65 14.59 0.91 8.03
CA LEU A 65 13.23 0.37 8.14
C LEU A 65 12.33 1.34 8.91
N ALA A 66 11.46 2.04 8.18
CA ALA A 66 10.51 2.97 8.78
C ALA A 66 9.15 2.34 9.07
N GLY A 67 8.79 1.26 8.39
CA GLY A 67 7.47 0.67 8.62
C GLY A 67 7.05 -0.39 7.61
N PHE A 68 5.74 -0.64 7.61
CA PHE A 68 5.10 -1.61 6.73
C PHE A 68 4.08 -0.95 5.81
N TYR A 69 4.00 -1.48 4.61
CA TYR A 69 3.10 -1.03 3.55
C TYR A 69 2.18 -2.17 3.10
N ASN A 70 0.88 -1.93 3.16
CA ASN A 70 -0.09 -2.83 2.56
C ASN A 70 -0.37 -2.38 1.11
N TYR A 71 0.09 -3.17 0.14
CA TYR A 71 -0.05 -2.86 -1.29
C TYR A 71 -1.39 -3.28 -1.88
N GLN A 72 -2.31 -3.78 -1.07
CA GLN A 72 -3.56 -4.29 -1.58
C GLN A 72 -4.43 -3.17 -2.15
N GLU A 73 -4.74 -3.28 -3.42
CA GLU A 73 -5.65 -2.41 -4.15
C GLU A 73 -7.11 -2.84 -3.92
N GLY A 74 -7.55 -2.76 -2.68
CA GLY A 74 -8.92 -3.09 -2.32
C GLY A 74 -9.82 -1.86 -2.34
N SER A 75 -11.12 -2.09 -2.41
CA SER A 75 -12.16 -1.08 -2.27
C SER A 75 -13.24 -1.55 -1.28
N GLY A 76 -14.00 -0.58 -0.76
CA GLY A 76 -15.12 -0.86 0.13
C GLY A 76 -14.75 -1.05 1.61
N THR A 77 -15.78 -1.29 2.43
CA THR A 77 -15.67 -1.35 3.90
C THR A 77 -14.80 -2.50 4.40
N TYR A 78 -14.68 -3.55 3.62
CA TYR A 78 -13.83 -4.68 3.93
C TYR A 78 -12.35 -4.28 4.03
N LEU A 79 -11.89 -3.40 3.15
CA LEU A 79 -10.52 -2.86 3.21
C LEU A 79 -10.26 -2.13 4.54
N VAL A 80 -11.25 -1.38 5.06
CA VAL A 80 -11.09 -0.65 6.31
C VAL A 80 -10.81 -1.61 7.48
N TRP A 81 -11.55 -2.70 7.54
CA TRP A 81 -11.33 -3.71 8.57
C TRP A 81 -9.98 -4.39 8.44
N GLN A 82 -9.60 -4.75 7.21
CA GLN A 82 -8.27 -5.31 6.93
C GLN A 82 -7.16 -4.38 7.38
N MET A 83 -7.29 -3.09 7.08
CA MET A 83 -6.29 -2.10 7.45
C MET A 83 -6.17 -1.91 8.95
N ARG A 84 -7.29 -1.98 9.71
CA ARG A 84 -7.23 -1.97 11.17
C ARG A 84 -6.39 -3.13 11.71
N GLU A 85 -6.66 -4.33 11.26
CA GLU A 85 -5.92 -5.53 11.67
C GLU A 85 -4.43 -5.49 11.27
N PHE A 86 -4.15 -4.99 10.06
CA PHE A 86 -2.79 -4.79 9.56
C PHE A 86 -2.02 -3.78 10.43
N CYS A 87 -2.61 -2.60 10.65
CA CYS A 87 -1.99 -1.54 11.44
C CYS A 87 -1.79 -1.98 12.91
N ALA A 88 -2.79 -2.61 13.52
CA ALA A 88 -2.66 -3.14 14.87
C ALA A 88 -1.54 -4.17 14.98
N ALA A 89 -1.38 -5.06 14.00
CA ALA A 89 -0.29 -6.02 13.97
C ALA A 89 1.08 -5.33 13.86
N ALA A 90 1.22 -4.34 12.97
CA ALA A 90 2.45 -3.57 12.83
C ALA A 90 2.82 -2.82 14.12
N LYS A 91 1.86 -2.08 14.68
CA LYS A 91 2.05 -1.29 15.91
C LYS A 91 2.29 -2.15 17.16
N SER A 92 2.00 -3.45 17.12
CA SER A 92 2.33 -4.37 18.21
C SER A 92 3.83 -4.64 18.35
N HIS A 93 4.61 -4.44 17.29
CA HIS A 93 6.07 -4.56 17.33
C HIS A 93 6.72 -3.30 17.89
N ASP A 94 6.32 -2.16 17.36
CA ASP A 94 6.76 -0.84 17.82
C ASP A 94 5.66 0.17 17.49
N ARG A 95 5.25 0.97 18.48
CA ARG A 95 4.24 2.02 18.28
C ARG A 95 4.69 3.14 17.36
N GLY A 96 5.99 3.35 17.24
CA GLY A 96 6.60 4.36 16.36
C GLY A 96 6.69 3.95 14.90
N ILE A 97 6.51 2.66 14.59
CA ILE A 97 6.63 2.17 13.21
C ILE A 97 5.52 2.74 12.32
N LEU A 98 5.87 3.15 11.10
CA LEU A 98 4.88 3.69 10.17
C LEU A 98 4.08 2.59 9.50
N THR A 99 2.80 2.88 9.27
CA THR A 99 1.89 2.02 8.50
C THR A 99 1.33 2.79 7.31
N ALA A 100 1.31 2.14 6.16
CA ALA A 100 0.87 2.77 4.92
C ALA A 100 -0.05 1.85 4.12
N CYS A 101 -0.95 2.44 3.34
CA CYS A 101 -1.74 1.73 2.33
C CYS A 101 -1.90 2.56 1.05
N ALA A 102 -2.11 1.87 -0.07
CA ALA A 102 -2.45 2.49 -1.36
C ALA A 102 -3.75 1.88 -1.90
N PRO A 103 -4.88 2.20 -1.30
CA PRO A 103 -6.16 1.65 -1.71
C PRO A 103 -6.57 2.19 -3.08
N TYR A 104 -7.30 1.37 -3.81
CA TYR A 104 -8.05 1.84 -4.96
C TYR A 104 -9.30 2.57 -4.45
N ILE A 105 -9.27 3.90 -4.46
CA ILE A 105 -10.36 4.71 -3.93
C ILE A 105 -11.14 5.34 -5.09
N ASP A 106 -12.33 4.85 -5.30
CA ASP A 106 -13.35 5.45 -6.14
C ASP A 106 -14.49 6.09 -5.32
N ASP A 107 -14.44 5.95 -3.99
CA ASP A 107 -15.42 6.49 -3.05
C ASP A 107 -14.75 7.38 -1.98
N PRO A 108 -15.10 8.68 -1.88
CA PRO A 108 -14.59 9.58 -0.86
C PRO A 108 -14.89 9.15 0.58
N LEU A 109 -15.98 8.38 0.79
CA LEU A 109 -16.32 7.86 2.12
C LEU A 109 -15.28 6.86 2.59
N LEU A 110 -14.73 6.04 1.68
CA LEU A 110 -13.67 5.10 2.00
C LEU A 110 -12.42 5.83 2.52
N ALA A 111 -12.08 6.97 1.92
CA ALA A 111 -10.98 7.81 2.40
C ALA A 111 -11.21 8.28 3.84
N GLY A 112 -12.45 8.68 4.16
CA GLY A 112 -12.84 9.06 5.53
C GLY A 112 -12.74 7.91 6.52
N TYR A 113 -13.15 6.72 6.14
CA TYR A 113 -13.05 5.52 6.98
C TYR A 113 -11.60 5.10 7.21
N LEU A 114 -10.75 5.15 6.20
CA LEU A 114 -9.32 4.87 6.35
C LEU A 114 -8.65 5.92 7.23
N ALA A 115 -8.96 7.20 7.04
CA ALA A 115 -8.44 8.27 7.88
C ALA A 115 -8.85 8.14 9.36
N ALA A 116 -9.96 7.45 9.65
CA ALA A 116 -10.43 7.19 11.01
C ALA A 116 -9.72 6.02 11.71
N ILE A 117 -8.79 5.34 11.04
CA ILE A 117 -7.94 4.31 11.67
C ILE A 117 -6.77 5.03 12.34
N ASP A 118 -6.76 5.05 13.68
CA ASP A 118 -5.76 5.83 14.43
C ASP A 118 -4.33 5.36 14.14
N GLU A 119 -4.12 4.06 14.00
CA GLU A 119 -2.82 3.44 13.75
C GLU A 119 -2.34 3.52 12.30
N LEU A 120 -3.17 3.99 11.37
CA LEU A 120 -2.76 4.21 9.98
C LEU A 120 -2.11 5.59 9.84
N ASP A 121 -0.85 5.62 9.40
CA ASP A 121 -0.08 6.87 9.30
C ASP A 121 -0.13 7.49 7.90
N ILE A 122 -0.05 6.67 6.86
CA ILE A 122 0.13 7.12 5.48
C ILE A 122 -0.95 6.53 4.58
N VAL A 123 -1.63 7.39 3.83
CA VAL A 123 -2.55 6.98 2.75
C VAL A 123 -2.01 7.48 1.42
N ILE A 124 -1.77 6.54 0.50
CA ILE A 124 -1.25 6.82 -0.83
C ILE A 124 -2.42 6.74 -1.81
N TYR A 125 -2.83 7.88 -2.36
CA TYR A 125 -3.91 7.90 -3.33
C TYR A 125 -3.41 7.52 -4.71
N GLN A 126 -4.02 6.51 -5.29
CA GLN A 126 -3.76 6.13 -6.67
C GLN A 126 -4.56 7.04 -7.59
N GLY A 127 -3.90 7.60 -8.63
CA GLY A 127 -4.55 8.46 -9.61
C GLY A 127 -5.61 7.75 -10.43
N ALA A 128 -5.53 6.43 -10.50
CA ALA A 128 -6.50 5.53 -11.13
C ALA A 128 -6.93 5.95 -12.55
N VAL A 129 -6.10 6.75 -13.22
CA VAL A 129 -6.39 7.28 -14.56
C VAL A 129 -6.65 6.14 -15.55
N MET A 130 -5.91 5.05 -15.37
CA MET A 130 -5.99 3.87 -16.22
C MET A 130 -7.00 2.82 -15.74
N ALA A 131 -7.40 2.85 -14.49
CA ALA A 131 -8.27 1.83 -13.90
C ALA A 131 -9.70 1.86 -14.45
N SER A 132 -10.12 2.97 -15.05
CA SER A 132 -11.40 3.07 -15.77
C SER A 132 -11.33 2.52 -17.20
N TYR A 133 -10.17 2.04 -17.63
CA TYR A 133 -10.05 1.44 -18.94
C TYR A 133 -10.87 0.15 -19.00
N ARG A 134 -12.11 0.28 -19.39
CA ARG A 134 -12.94 -0.87 -19.77
C ARG A 134 -12.66 -1.21 -21.22
N LYS A 135 -12.51 -2.50 -21.50
CA LYS A 135 -12.25 -3.06 -22.83
C LYS A 135 -13.17 -2.49 -23.91
N ASP A 136 -14.36 -2.08 -23.50
CA ASP A 136 -15.41 -1.59 -24.40
C ASP A 136 -15.45 -0.07 -24.57
N ASN A 137 -14.90 0.71 -23.65
CA ASN A 137 -15.03 2.17 -23.66
C ASN A 137 -13.72 2.94 -23.88
N ARG A 138 -12.56 2.31 -23.75
CA ARG A 138 -11.22 2.91 -23.94
C ARG A 138 -11.07 4.32 -23.38
N ARG A 139 -11.77 4.63 -22.29
CA ARG A 139 -11.77 5.95 -21.67
C ARG A 139 -11.12 5.91 -20.30
N CYS A 140 -10.08 6.71 -20.14
CA CYS A 140 -9.53 7.02 -18.82
C CYS A 140 -10.53 7.86 -18.02
N PHE A 141 -10.42 7.86 -16.70
CA PHE A 141 -11.18 8.82 -15.89
C PHE A 141 -10.83 10.25 -16.32
N PRO A 142 -11.81 11.13 -16.49
CA PRO A 142 -11.53 12.52 -16.75
C PRO A 142 -10.63 13.09 -15.65
N TYR A 143 -9.59 13.82 -16.01
CA TYR A 143 -8.65 14.45 -15.07
C TYR A 143 -9.37 15.22 -13.95
N ARG A 144 -10.47 15.90 -14.27
CA ARG A 144 -11.30 16.62 -13.28
C ARG A 144 -11.80 15.69 -12.17
N ARG A 145 -12.29 14.50 -12.54
CA ARG A 145 -12.77 13.51 -11.57
C ARG A 145 -11.65 13.03 -10.65
N VAL A 146 -10.49 12.72 -11.22
CA VAL A 146 -9.30 12.32 -10.44
C VAL A 146 -8.90 13.43 -9.48
N LYS A 147 -8.88 14.68 -9.94
CA LYS A 147 -8.57 15.86 -9.13
C LYS A 147 -9.58 16.05 -7.99
N ASP A 148 -10.86 15.93 -8.26
CA ASP A 148 -11.92 16.10 -7.27
C ASP A 148 -11.82 15.01 -6.18
N PHE A 149 -11.61 13.75 -6.58
CA PHE A 149 -11.37 12.65 -5.67
C PHE A 149 -10.12 12.85 -4.81
N ALA A 150 -9.00 13.21 -5.41
CA ALA A 150 -7.75 13.46 -4.70
C ALA A 150 -7.92 14.60 -3.68
N SER A 151 -8.64 15.65 -4.04
CA SER A 151 -8.88 16.79 -3.15
C SER A 151 -9.76 16.44 -1.95
N LEU A 152 -10.85 15.69 -2.17
CA LEU A 152 -11.74 15.23 -1.10
C LEU A 152 -11.02 14.25 -0.17
N SER A 153 -10.28 13.33 -0.73
CA SER A 153 -9.53 12.32 0.01
C SER A 153 -8.40 12.95 0.83
N ALA A 154 -7.65 13.88 0.24
CA ALA A 154 -6.63 14.63 0.95
C ALA A 154 -7.22 15.49 2.08
N GLY A 155 -8.41 16.05 1.87
CA GLY A 155 -9.14 16.77 2.93
C GLY A 155 -9.47 15.87 4.11
N ALA A 156 -10.03 14.68 3.86
CA ALA A 156 -10.39 13.71 4.90
C ALA A 156 -9.18 13.26 5.73
N THR A 157 -8.04 12.99 5.08
CA THR A 157 -6.82 12.56 5.77
C THR A 157 -6.13 13.69 6.53
N ARG A 158 -6.16 14.91 6.01
CA ARG A 158 -5.58 16.09 6.69
C ARG A 158 -6.26 16.38 8.02
N VAL A 159 -7.59 16.27 8.09
CA VAL A 159 -8.35 16.47 9.34
C VAL A 159 -7.89 15.51 10.45
N LYS A 160 -7.36 14.36 10.08
CA LYS A 160 -6.88 13.32 10.99
C LYS A 160 -5.35 13.29 11.15
N ASN A 161 -4.64 14.32 10.68
CA ASN A 161 -3.18 14.42 10.74
C ASN A 161 -2.44 13.24 10.08
N LYS A 162 -3.04 12.64 9.05
CA LYS A 162 -2.41 11.56 8.28
C LYS A 162 -1.49 12.14 7.21
N ILE A 163 -0.42 11.43 6.90
CA ILE A 163 0.42 11.72 5.75
C ILE A 163 -0.34 11.28 4.49
N THR A 164 -0.50 12.20 3.56
CA THR A 164 -1.15 11.94 2.28
C THR A 164 -0.13 12.02 1.16
N LEU A 165 0.00 10.93 0.41
CA LEU A 165 0.81 10.87 -0.80
C LEU A 165 -0.11 10.65 -2.01
N SER A 166 0.36 11.02 -3.19
CA SER A 166 -0.34 10.76 -4.44
C SER A 166 0.53 9.90 -5.34
N HIS A 167 -0.03 8.80 -5.81
CA HIS A 167 0.56 7.99 -6.86
C HIS A 167 0.10 8.55 -8.20
N VAL A 168 1.05 9.06 -8.98
CA VAL A 168 0.78 9.62 -10.31
C VAL A 168 1.12 8.59 -11.37
N GLU A 169 0.13 8.18 -12.13
CA GLU A 169 0.32 7.30 -13.29
C GLU A 169 0.86 8.11 -14.47
N LEU A 170 2.10 7.81 -14.90
CA LEU A 170 2.79 8.49 -15.99
C LEU A 170 2.69 7.77 -17.34
N PHE A 171 2.01 6.64 -17.38
CA PHE A 171 1.81 5.88 -18.62
C PHE A 171 0.43 6.18 -19.22
N GLY A 172 0.37 6.18 -20.54
CA GLY A 172 -0.86 6.36 -21.31
C GLY A 172 -0.91 5.36 -22.46
N TYR A 173 -2.12 5.06 -22.93
CA TYR A 173 -2.28 4.24 -24.13
C TYR A 173 -2.04 5.09 -25.37
N LEU A 174 -1.09 4.67 -26.20
CA LEU A 174 -0.98 5.16 -27.55
C LEU A 174 -2.04 4.43 -28.40
N GLU A 175 -3.07 5.13 -28.86
CA GLU A 175 -4.17 4.56 -29.65
C GLU A 175 -3.71 3.72 -30.84
N LYS A 176 -2.52 4.00 -31.37
CA LYS A 176 -1.94 3.28 -32.52
C LYS A 176 -1.42 1.88 -32.22
N GLN A 177 -1.18 1.51 -30.97
CA GLN A 177 -0.62 0.17 -30.64
C GLN A 177 -1.68 -0.93 -30.57
N TYR A 178 -2.95 -0.59 -30.50
CA TYR A 178 -4.04 -1.55 -30.32
C TYR A 178 -5.01 -1.66 -31.49
N ALA A 179 -4.74 -0.96 -32.58
CA ALA A 179 -5.55 -1.04 -33.80
C ALA A 179 -5.20 -2.26 -34.70
N GLY A 180 -4.32 -3.14 -34.26
CA GLY A 180 -3.76 -4.23 -35.06
C GLY A 180 -3.83 -5.64 -34.46
N HIS A 181 -4.74 -5.90 -33.50
CA HIS A 181 -5.00 -7.26 -32.99
C HIS A 181 -6.49 -7.52 -32.84
#